data_b2a06ee90f258e51da30c64ebc6ece06
#
_entry.id   b2a06ee90f258e51da30c64ebc6ece06
#
_cell.length_a   1.000
_cell.length_b   1.000
_cell.length_c   1.000
_cell.angle_alpha   90.00
_cell.angle_beta   90.00
_cell.angle_gamma   90.00
#
_symmetry.space_group_name_H-M   'P 1'
#
loop_
_entity.id
_entity.type
_entity.pdbx_description
1 polymer ?
#
loop_
_entity_poly.entity_id
_entity_poly.type
_entity_poly.pdbx_seq_one_letter_code
_entity_poly.pdbx_strand_id
1 'polypeptide(L)'
;MKTIIIFLTTLFISFSIYAEKLTIYTYDSFVSEWGPGPIIEKMFEEKHNADIEFVVVDSAATLLNKVILEGDTSKADIVLGLDMNLFDLAEQSGLFTTHNINDINNLINLPLKWESNKFVPYNYGYFSFVYNEANLETPPKSMDELINSTNARIVIQDPRTSTPGLGLLTWMKALYGDKAGDEWKKLN
;
A
#
# COMPACT_ATOMS: atom_id res chain seq x y z
N MET A 1 76.67 -2.49 -20.19
CA MET A 1 75.32 -1.91 -20.36
C MET A 1 74.31 -2.84 -19.68
N LYS A 2 73.73 -2.42 -18.54
CA LYS A 2 72.71 -3.21 -17.83
C LYS A 2 71.33 -2.57 -18.14
N THR A 3 70.52 -3.28 -18.90
CA THR A 3 69.16 -2.85 -19.24
C THR A 3 68.23 -3.14 -18.05
N ILE A 4 67.72 -2.09 -17.40
CA ILE A 4 66.74 -2.19 -16.34
C ILE A 4 65.37 -2.24 -17.01
N ILE A 5 64.67 -3.39 -16.92
CA ILE A 5 63.30 -3.55 -17.35
C ILE A 5 62.42 -3.13 -16.15
N ILE A 6 61.72 -1.99 -16.28
CA ILE A 6 60.73 -1.51 -15.30
C ILE A 6 59.39 -2.21 -15.65
N PHE A 7 58.96 -3.13 -14.78
CA PHE A 7 57.65 -3.77 -14.86
C PHE A 7 56.61 -2.82 -14.23
N LEU A 8 55.85 -2.15 -15.07
CA LEU A 8 54.75 -1.28 -14.63
C LEU A 8 53.51 -2.15 -14.33
N THR A 9 53.32 -2.53 -13.07
CA THR A 9 52.13 -3.22 -12.57
C THR A 9 51.00 -2.22 -12.47
N THR A 10 50.13 -2.21 -13.46
CA THR A 10 48.82 -1.48 -13.41
C THR A 10 47.90 -2.18 -12.42
N LEU A 11 47.73 -1.56 -11.26
CA LEU A 11 46.74 -2.00 -10.26
C LEU A 11 45.36 -1.62 -10.75
N PHE A 12 44.61 -2.58 -11.31
CA PHE A 12 43.19 -2.41 -11.59
C PHE A 12 42.43 -2.40 -10.26
N ILE A 13 42.11 -1.21 -9.76
CA ILE A 13 41.14 -1.03 -8.67
C ILE A 13 39.76 -1.23 -9.30
N SER A 14 39.23 -2.43 -9.18
CA SER A 14 37.81 -2.70 -9.50
C SER A 14 36.94 -1.97 -8.47
N PHE A 15 36.43 -0.81 -8.83
CA PHE A 15 35.34 -0.20 -8.11
C PHE A 15 34.09 -1.09 -8.33
N SER A 16 33.77 -1.91 -7.35
CA SER A 16 32.45 -2.53 -7.29
C SER A 16 31.45 -1.40 -7.08
N ILE A 17 30.77 -1.00 -8.14
CA ILE A 17 29.60 -0.13 -8.04
C ILE A 17 28.52 -1.02 -7.41
N TYR A 18 28.34 -0.92 -6.10
CA TYR A 18 27.18 -1.53 -5.43
C TYR A 18 25.96 -0.75 -5.92
N ALA A 19 25.00 -1.46 -6.50
CA ALA A 19 23.67 -0.90 -6.73
C ALA A 19 23.11 -0.43 -5.38
N GLU A 20 22.53 0.75 -5.36
CA GLU A 20 21.85 1.27 -4.16
C GLU A 20 20.63 0.40 -3.90
N LYS A 21 20.54 -0.17 -2.69
CA LYS A 21 19.42 -1.03 -2.31
C LYS A 21 18.28 -0.18 -1.77
N LEU A 22 17.09 -0.37 -2.34
CA LEU A 22 15.85 0.28 -1.91
C LEU A 22 14.90 -0.75 -1.31
N THR A 23 14.63 -0.64 -0.03
CA THR A 23 13.74 -1.57 0.68
C THR A 23 12.32 -1.01 0.74
N ILE A 24 11.39 -1.72 0.10
CA ILE A 24 9.97 -1.32 0.03
C ILE A 24 9.11 -2.30 0.84
N TYR A 25 8.49 -1.82 1.89
CA TYR A 25 7.51 -2.60 2.65
C TYR A 25 6.14 -2.46 1.98
N THR A 26 5.51 -3.58 1.65
CA THR A 26 4.25 -3.59 0.90
C THR A 26 3.39 -4.82 1.21
N TYR A 27 2.24 -4.92 0.57
CA TYR A 27 1.28 -6.02 0.71
C TYR A 27 1.41 -7.04 -0.44
N ASP A 28 0.96 -8.26 -0.19
CA ASP A 28 1.18 -9.44 -1.03
C ASP A 28 0.68 -9.30 -2.48
N SER A 29 -0.52 -8.77 -2.68
CA SER A 29 -1.07 -8.63 -4.02
C SER A 29 -0.36 -7.58 -4.89
N PHE A 30 0.41 -6.65 -4.29
CA PHE A 30 1.24 -5.72 -5.05
C PHE A 30 2.39 -6.43 -5.76
N VAL A 31 3.02 -7.41 -5.10
CA VAL A 31 4.18 -8.15 -5.62
C VAL A 31 3.83 -9.51 -6.24
N SER A 32 2.53 -9.85 -6.29
CA SER A 32 2.09 -11.08 -6.95
C SER A 32 2.41 -11.04 -8.45
N GLU A 33 2.43 -12.21 -9.10
CA GLU A 33 2.72 -12.35 -10.54
C GLU A 33 1.84 -11.45 -11.43
N TRP A 34 0.60 -11.20 -11.02
CA TRP A 34 -0.36 -10.31 -11.71
C TRP A 34 -0.38 -8.89 -11.15
N GLY A 35 0.36 -8.62 -10.08
CA GLY A 35 0.48 -7.30 -9.47
C GLY A 35 1.45 -6.38 -10.24
N PRO A 36 1.47 -5.08 -9.94
CA PRO A 36 2.34 -4.12 -10.61
C PRO A 36 3.81 -4.18 -10.14
N GLY A 37 4.07 -4.77 -8.96
CA GLY A 37 5.39 -4.80 -8.32
C GLY A 37 6.51 -5.30 -9.22
N PRO A 38 6.41 -6.52 -9.82
CA PRO A 38 7.48 -7.07 -10.65
C PRO A 38 7.83 -6.22 -11.87
N ILE A 39 6.84 -5.53 -12.43
CA ILE A 39 7.07 -4.64 -13.58
C ILE A 39 7.76 -3.35 -13.12
N ILE A 40 7.33 -2.78 -12.00
CA ILE A 40 7.92 -1.55 -11.42
C ILE A 40 9.36 -1.81 -11.01
N GLU A 41 9.63 -2.92 -10.30
CA GLU A 41 10.97 -3.37 -9.91
C GLU A 41 11.89 -3.39 -11.13
N LYS A 42 11.56 -4.18 -12.14
CA LYS A 42 12.36 -4.30 -13.36
C LYS A 42 12.63 -2.94 -14.01
N MET A 43 11.60 -2.14 -14.21
CA MET A 43 11.73 -0.83 -14.89
C MET A 43 12.59 0.15 -14.09
N PHE A 44 12.47 0.12 -12.76
CA PHE A 44 13.22 1.01 -11.89
C PHE A 44 14.70 0.62 -11.82
N GLU A 45 14.99 -0.67 -11.63
CA GLU A 45 16.35 -1.21 -11.57
C GLU A 45 17.12 -0.97 -12.88
N GLU A 46 16.48 -1.25 -14.03
CA GLU A 46 17.09 -0.99 -15.35
C GLU A 46 17.41 0.50 -15.55
N LYS A 47 16.58 1.39 -15.03
CA LYS A 47 16.70 2.83 -15.23
C LYS A 47 17.69 3.48 -14.25
N HIS A 48 17.74 3.01 -13.02
CA HIS A 48 18.45 3.69 -11.92
C HIS A 48 19.66 2.94 -11.39
N ASN A 49 19.97 1.76 -11.93
CA ASN A 49 21.05 0.89 -11.42
C ASN A 49 20.93 0.67 -9.90
N ALA A 50 19.70 0.45 -9.44
CA ALA A 50 19.35 0.17 -8.07
C ALA A 50 18.89 -1.28 -7.93
N ASP A 51 18.75 -1.77 -6.71
CA ASP A 51 18.23 -3.10 -6.35
C ASP A 51 17.03 -2.91 -5.43
N ILE A 52 15.84 -3.34 -5.84
CA ILE A 52 14.61 -3.25 -5.03
C ILE A 52 14.43 -4.52 -4.22
N GLU A 53 14.28 -4.39 -2.92
CA GLU A 53 13.85 -5.47 -2.04
C GLU A 53 12.44 -5.22 -1.52
N PHE A 54 11.50 -6.12 -1.84
CA PHE A 54 10.17 -6.09 -1.25
C PHE A 54 10.09 -6.90 0.05
N VAL A 55 9.62 -6.25 1.13
CA VAL A 55 9.23 -6.91 2.37
C VAL A 55 7.71 -6.95 2.42
N VAL A 56 7.16 -8.15 2.35
CA VAL A 56 5.74 -8.40 2.07
C VAL A 56 4.97 -8.78 3.33
N VAL A 57 3.78 -8.22 3.48
CA VAL A 57 2.81 -8.53 4.54
C VAL A 57 1.41 -8.71 3.94
N ASP A 58 0.47 -9.19 4.76
CA ASP A 58 -0.87 -9.58 4.29
C ASP A 58 -1.79 -8.38 3.99
N SER A 59 -1.60 -7.24 4.67
CA SER A 59 -2.53 -6.10 4.57
C SER A 59 -1.90 -4.77 4.94
N ALA A 60 -2.56 -3.67 4.55
CA ALA A 60 -2.16 -2.31 4.92
C ALA A 60 -2.10 -2.10 6.45
N ALA A 61 -3.03 -2.67 7.20
CA ALA A 61 -3.03 -2.57 8.66
C ALA A 61 -1.83 -3.32 9.27
N THR A 62 -1.54 -4.53 8.79
CA THR A 62 -0.35 -5.31 9.20
C THR A 62 0.92 -4.57 8.83
N LEU A 63 0.94 -3.94 7.65
CA LEU A 63 2.08 -3.14 7.17
C LEU A 63 2.40 -1.99 8.13
N LEU A 64 1.40 -1.18 8.46
CA LEU A 64 1.59 -0.05 9.37
C LEU A 64 2.00 -0.52 10.76
N ASN A 65 1.36 -1.58 11.30
CA ASN A 65 1.72 -2.14 12.60
C ASN A 65 3.16 -2.64 12.63
N LYS A 66 3.63 -3.29 11.55
CA LYS A 66 5.02 -3.72 11.44
C LYS A 66 5.98 -2.53 11.54
N VAL A 67 5.74 -1.47 10.77
CA VAL A 67 6.57 -0.26 10.78
C VAL A 67 6.56 0.40 12.17
N ILE A 68 5.41 0.49 12.83
CA ILE A 68 5.29 1.06 14.19
C ILE A 68 6.06 0.21 15.20
N LEU A 69 5.98 -1.11 15.12
CA LEU A 69 6.69 -2.02 16.02
C LEU A 69 8.22 -1.95 15.84
N GLU A 70 8.69 -1.78 14.62
CA GLU A 70 10.11 -1.61 14.31
C GLU A 70 10.64 -0.23 14.73
N GLY A 71 9.77 0.79 14.69
CA GLY A 71 10.12 2.16 15.03
C GLY A 71 11.35 2.66 14.28
N ASP A 72 12.27 3.31 14.97
CA ASP A 72 13.52 3.85 14.41
C ASP A 72 14.49 2.76 13.89
N THR A 73 14.20 1.49 14.13
CA THR A 73 15.00 0.37 13.60
C THR A 73 14.44 -0.22 12.31
N SER A 74 13.34 0.32 11.82
CA SER A 74 12.75 -0.09 10.54
C SER A 74 13.76 0.06 9.40
N LYS A 75 13.71 -0.89 8.49
CA LYS A 75 14.57 -0.89 7.28
C LYS A 75 13.82 -0.44 6.03
N ALA A 76 12.58 -0.02 6.19
CA ALA A 76 11.80 0.47 5.08
C ALA A 76 12.29 1.85 4.65
N ASP A 77 12.71 1.97 3.40
CA ASP A 77 12.91 3.26 2.74
C ASP A 77 11.57 3.80 2.25
N ILE A 78 10.70 2.90 1.80
CA ILE A 78 9.35 3.22 1.34
C ILE A 78 8.34 2.25 1.97
N VAL A 79 7.21 2.79 2.40
CA VAL A 79 6.03 2.01 2.81
C VAL A 79 4.94 2.24 1.77
N LEU A 80 4.56 1.18 1.05
CA LEU A 80 3.63 1.26 -0.07
C LEU A 80 2.36 0.46 0.22
N GLY A 81 1.20 1.11 0.16
CA GLY A 81 -0.10 0.44 0.27
C GLY A 81 -0.91 0.80 1.52
N LEU A 82 -0.53 1.87 2.22
CA LEU A 82 -1.40 2.44 3.25
C LEU A 82 -2.61 3.11 2.58
N ASP A 83 -3.79 2.86 3.10
CA ASP A 83 -5.02 3.54 2.68
C ASP A 83 -5.34 4.73 3.59
N MET A 84 -6.28 5.58 3.16
CA MET A 84 -6.63 6.83 3.87
C MET A 84 -7.14 6.61 5.30
N ASN A 85 -7.70 5.43 5.62
CA ASN A 85 -8.17 5.14 6.99
C ASN A 85 -7.01 4.97 7.98
N LEU A 86 -5.80 4.75 7.49
CA LEU A 86 -4.61 4.53 8.30
C LEU A 86 -3.74 5.79 8.44
N PHE A 87 -4.05 6.87 7.72
CA PHE A 87 -3.20 8.07 7.67
C PHE A 87 -3.01 8.74 9.03
N ASP A 88 -4.08 8.92 9.79
CA ASP A 88 -3.97 9.56 11.11
C ASP A 88 -3.05 8.76 12.05
N LEU A 89 -3.16 7.43 12.02
CA LEU A 89 -2.29 6.57 12.81
C LEU A 89 -0.83 6.60 12.32
N ALA A 90 -0.65 6.60 11.00
CA ALA A 90 0.67 6.71 10.40
C ALA A 90 1.32 8.06 10.72
N GLU A 91 0.60 9.18 10.63
CA GLU A 91 1.11 10.50 11.01
C GLU A 91 1.48 10.59 12.50
N GLN A 92 0.63 10.07 13.37
CA GLN A 92 0.86 10.06 14.82
C GLN A 92 2.08 9.23 15.23
N SER A 93 2.47 8.23 14.42
CA SER A 93 3.67 7.43 14.67
C SER A 93 4.97 8.24 14.62
N GLY A 94 4.98 9.36 13.89
CA GLY A 94 6.18 10.19 13.70
C GLY A 94 7.26 9.56 12.80
N LEU A 95 7.03 8.38 12.23
CA LEU A 95 8.02 7.62 11.47
C LEU A 95 8.11 8.01 9.99
N PHE A 96 7.12 8.77 9.48
CA PHE A 96 7.08 9.18 8.07
C PHE A 96 7.59 10.61 7.88
N THR A 97 8.46 10.80 6.89
CA THR A 97 9.04 12.10 6.53
C THR A 97 8.35 12.72 5.31
N THR A 98 8.67 13.98 5.03
CA THR A 98 8.15 14.68 3.85
C THR A 98 8.78 14.14 2.56
N HIS A 99 7.95 13.95 1.52
CA HIS A 99 8.38 13.41 0.23
C HIS A 99 9.04 14.41 -0.71
N ASN A 100 8.99 15.71 -0.45
CA ASN A 100 9.57 16.80 -1.25
C ASN A 100 9.14 16.82 -2.75
N ILE A 101 8.02 16.17 -3.11
CA ILE A 101 7.49 16.20 -4.47
C ILE A 101 6.68 17.48 -4.63
N ASN A 102 7.07 18.31 -5.60
CA ASN A 102 6.32 19.52 -5.93
C ASN A 102 5.14 19.20 -6.86
N ASP A 103 4.07 19.94 -6.73
CA ASP A 103 2.91 19.89 -7.64
C ASP A 103 2.29 18.50 -7.82
N ILE A 104 2.21 17.72 -6.74
CA ILE A 104 1.69 16.35 -6.76
C ILE A 104 0.30 16.26 -7.44
N ASN A 105 -0.55 17.28 -7.25
CA ASN A 105 -1.87 17.34 -7.86
C ASN A 105 -1.85 17.48 -9.39
N ASN A 106 -0.73 17.94 -9.97
CA ASN A 106 -0.52 18.00 -11.41
C ASN A 106 0.06 16.71 -12.00
N LEU A 107 0.66 15.86 -11.14
CA LEU A 107 1.24 14.58 -11.55
C LEU A 107 0.22 13.45 -11.60
N ILE A 108 -0.85 13.56 -10.83
CA ILE A 108 -1.86 12.53 -10.65
C ILE A 108 -3.26 13.13 -10.81
N ASN A 109 -4.10 12.43 -11.56
CA ASN A 109 -5.50 12.82 -11.75
C ASN A 109 -6.37 12.13 -10.68
N LEU A 110 -6.48 12.74 -9.51
CA LEU A 110 -7.33 12.24 -8.43
C LEU A 110 -8.71 12.91 -8.45
N PRO A 111 -9.75 12.25 -7.93
CA PRO A 111 -11.09 12.83 -7.80
C PRO A 111 -11.18 13.91 -6.71
N LEU A 112 -10.12 14.08 -5.92
CA LEU A 112 -10.02 15.07 -4.85
C LEU A 112 -8.61 15.71 -4.84
N LYS A 113 -8.52 16.92 -4.30
CA LYS A 113 -7.24 17.60 -4.08
C LYS A 113 -6.45 16.86 -2.99
N TRP A 114 -5.17 16.57 -3.27
CA TRP A 114 -4.27 15.94 -2.32
C TRP A 114 -3.47 16.99 -1.55
N GLU A 115 -3.45 16.88 -0.24
CA GLU A 115 -2.82 17.88 0.64
C GLU A 115 -1.71 17.34 1.54
N SER A 116 -1.55 16.00 1.64
CA SER A 116 -0.47 15.43 2.43
C SER A 116 0.89 15.72 1.79
N ASN A 117 1.88 16.05 2.63
CA ASN A 117 3.28 16.19 2.23
C ASN A 117 4.15 14.98 2.63
N LYS A 118 3.56 13.97 3.26
CA LYS A 118 4.24 12.73 3.68
C LYS A 118 3.81 11.52 2.85
N PHE A 119 2.58 11.52 2.37
CA PHE A 119 2.01 10.41 1.61
C PHE A 119 1.80 10.80 0.17
N VAL A 120 2.15 9.89 -0.75
CA VAL A 120 2.00 10.05 -2.20
C VAL A 120 0.94 9.08 -2.67
N PRO A 121 -0.22 9.54 -3.19
CA PRO A 121 -1.22 8.64 -3.73
C PRO A 121 -0.72 8.04 -5.05
N TYR A 122 -0.85 6.74 -5.24
CA TYR A 122 -0.47 6.07 -6.48
C TYR A 122 -1.66 5.44 -7.21
N ASN A 123 -2.74 5.16 -6.48
CA ASN A 123 -4.02 4.72 -7.05
C ASN A 123 -5.19 5.15 -6.16
N TYR A 124 -6.39 4.98 -6.66
CA TYR A 124 -7.62 5.05 -5.89
C TYR A 124 -8.64 4.05 -6.41
N GLY A 125 -9.60 3.70 -5.56
CA GLY A 125 -10.71 2.82 -5.91
C GLY A 125 -11.93 3.08 -5.04
N TYR A 126 -13.02 2.42 -5.38
CA TYR A 126 -14.27 2.46 -4.62
C TYR A 126 -14.58 1.10 -4.04
N PHE A 127 -15.07 1.07 -2.81
CA PHE A 127 -15.61 -0.16 -2.24
C PHE A 127 -16.97 -0.47 -2.84
N SER A 128 -17.21 -1.74 -3.12
CA SER A 128 -18.48 -2.23 -3.61
C SER A 128 -18.74 -3.65 -3.11
N PHE A 129 -20.01 -4.04 -3.05
CA PHE A 129 -20.38 -5.44 -2.88
C PHE A 129 -20.37 -6.12 -4.24
N VAL A 130 -19.81 -7.31 -4.29
CA VAL A 130 -19.89 -8.21 -5.44
C VAL A 130 -20.82 -9.36 -5.10
N TYR A 131 -21.58 -9.84 -6.08
CA TYR A 131 -22.50 -10.95 -5.90
C TYR A 131 -22.47 -11.89 -7.11
N ASN A 132 -22.91 -13.13 -6.89
CA ASN A 132 -23.06 -14.10 -7.97
C ASN A 132 -24.51 -14.04 -8.48
N GLU A 133 -24.72 -13.63 -9.72
CA GLU A 133 -26.02 -13.50 -10.37
C GLU A 133 -26.80 -14.83 -10.41
N ALA A 134 -26.10 -15.96 -10.46
CA ALA A 134 -26.74 -17.27 -10.42
C ALA A 134 -27.40 -17.58 -9.07
N ASN A 135 -26.95 -16.93 -7.99
CA ASN A 135 -27.43 -17.17 -6.63
C ASN A 135 -28.33 -16.04 -6.10
N LEU A 136 -28.30 -14.87 -6.73
CA LEU A 136 -29.04 -13.70 -6.29
C LEU A 136 -29.54 -12.89 -7.49
N GLU A 137 -30.76 -13.22 -7.96
CA GLU A 137 -31.37 -12.56 -9.13
C GLU A 137 -31.67 -11.08 -8.90
N THR A 138 -32.00 -10.71 -7.67
CA THR A 138 -32.35 -9.34 -7.31
C THR A 138 -31.47 -8.87 -6.15
N PRO A 139 -30.30 -8.28 -6.45
CA PRO A 139 -29.39 -7.78 -5.43
C PRO A 139 -29.96 -6.52 -4.76
N PRO A 140 -29.69 -6.30 -3.46
CA PRO A 140 -29.98 -5.04 -2.78
C PRO A 140 -29.31 -3.86 -3.51
N LYS A 141 -30.05 -2.75 -3.60
CA LYS A 141 -29.59 -1.53 -4.30
C LYS A 141 -29.11 -0.43 -3.36
N SER A 142 -29.26 -0.65 -2.06
CA SER A 142 -28.80 0.27 -1.03
C SER A 142 -28.29 -0.49 0.19
N MET A 143 -27.60 0.20 1.09
CA MET A 143 -27.16 -0.38 2.35
C MET A 143 -28.36 -0.76 3.22
N ASP A 144 -29.42 0.06 3.24
CA ASP A 144 -30.65 -0.25 3.98
C ASP A 144 -31.35 -1.53 3.47
N GLU A 145 -31.41 -1.71 2.15
CA GLU A 145 -31.94 -2.96 1.57
C GLU A 145 -31.04 -4.15 1.93
N LEU A 146 -29.71 -3.96 1.92
CA LEU A 146 -28.75 -5.02 2.24
C LEU A 146 -28.88 -5.49 3.68
N ILE A 147 -28.90 -4.55 4.66
CA ILE A 147 -29.00 -4.89 6.10
C ILE A 147 -30.35 -5.51 6.48
N ASN A 148 -31.40 -5.20 5.75
CA ASN A 148 -32.75 -5.74 5.99
C ASN A 148 -33.06 -6.92 5.05
N SER A 149 -32.12 -7.36 4.21
CA SER A 149 -32.35 -8.47 3.29
C SER A 149 -32.42 -9.80 4.04
N THR A 150 -33.44 -10.58 3.72
CA THR A 150 -33.60 -11.96 4.20
C THR A 150 -33.00 -12.99 3.22
N ASN A 151 -32.66 -12.55 1.99
CA ASN A 151 -32.26 -13.43 0.90
C ASN A 151 -30.75 -13.36 0.60
N ALA A 152 -30.08 -12.29 1.02
CA ALA A 152 -28.65 -12.12 0.78
C ALA A 152 -27.84 -12.63 1.98
N ARG A 153 -26.91 -13.54 1.71
CA ARG A 153 -25.86 -13.90 2.68
C ARG A 153 -24.66 -13.00 2.44
N ILE A 154 -24.24 -12.28 3.45
CA ILE A 154 -23.16 -11.33 3.38
C ILE A 154 -21.89 -12.00 3.91
N VAL A 155 -20.77 -11.85 3.18
CA VAL A 155 -19.44 -12.20 3.65
C VAL A 155 -18.67 -10.90 3.86
N ILE A 156 -18.22 -10.67 5.08
CA ILE A 156 -17.52 -9.46 5.49
C ILE A 156 -16.13 -9.86 5.96
N GLN A 157 -15.12 -9.10 5.53
CA GLN A 157 -13.77 -9.22 6.06
C GLN A 157 -13.66 -8.51 7.41
N ASP A 158 -12.76 -8.98 8.27
CA ASP A 158 -12.52 -8.38 9.58
C ASP A 158 -11.95 -6.95 9.43
N PRO A 159 -12.63 -5.91 9.94
CA PRO A 159 -12.18 -4.53 9.81
C PRO A 159 -10.88 -4.22 10.56
N ARG A 160 -10.45 -5.09 11.46
CA ARG A 160 -9.18 -4.92 12.21
C ARG A 160 -7.96 -5.32 11.39
N THR A 161 -8.13 -6.15 10.36
CA THR A 161 -7.03 -6.74 9.59
C THR A 161 -7.16 -6.56 8.09
N SER A 162 -8.29 -6.01 7.62
CA SER A 162 -8.59 -5.91 6.19
C SER A 162 -9.02 -4.50 5.81
N THR A 163 -8.42 -3.95 4.76
CA THR A 163 -8.81 -2.67 4.15
C THR A 163 -10.27 -2.67 3.68
N PRO A 164 -10.80 -3.68 2.95
CA PRO A 164 -12.23 -3.75 2.62
C PRO A 164 -13.14 -3.83 3.85
N GLY A 165 -12.75 -4.56 4.89
CA GLY A 165 -13.51 -4.63 6.14
C GLY A 165 -13.58 -3.29 6.85
N LEU A 166 -12.44 -2.59 6.97
CA LEU A 166 -12.37 -1.24 7.55
C LEU A 166 -13.14 -0.24 6.70
N GLY A 167 -13.06 -0.34 5.38
CA GLY A 167 -13.82 0.48 4.43
C GLY A 167 -15.33 0.33 4.63
N LEU A 168 -15.84 -0.90 4.79
CA LEU A 168 -17.24 -1.13 5.10
C LEU A 168 -17.64 -0.51 6.45
N LEU A 169 -16.82 -0.68 7.49
CA LEU A 169 -17.10 -0.08 8.79
C LEU A 169 -17.18 1.46 8.70
N THR A 170 -16.25 2.07 7.98
CA THR A 170 -16.23 3.53 7.74
C THR A 170 -17.46 3.97 6.94
N TRP A 171 -17.84 3.21 5.92
CA TRP A 171 -19.05 3.45 5.12
C TRP A 171 -20.33 3.39 5.97
N MET A 172 -20.45 2.36 6.82
CA MET A 172 -21.55 2.26 7.78
C MET A 172 -21.59 3.47 8.75
N LYS A 173 -20.43 3.88 9.26
CA LYS A 173 -20.33 5.07 10.13
C LYS A 173 -20.75 6.36 9.40
N ALA A 174 -20.37 6.51 8.14
CA ALA A 174 -20.77 7.68 7.33
C ALA A 174 -22.28 7.72 7.06
N LEU A 175 -22.93 6.57 6.83
CA LEU A 175 -24.37 6.49 6.56
C LEU A 175 -25.23 6.64 7.81
N TYR A 176 -24.83 6.00 8.91
CA TYR A 176 -25.71 5.82 10.09
C TYR A 176 -25.24 6.60 11.33
N GLY A 177 -24.09 7.24 11.27
CA GLY A 177 -23.60 8.03 12.41
C GLY A 177 -23.48 7.19 13.68
N ASP A 178 -24.15 7.64 14.75
CA ASP A 178 -24.11 6.95 16.05
C ASP A 178 -24.92 5.63 16.09
N LYS A 179 -25.79 5.43 15.09
CA LYS A 179 -26.53 4.17 14.93
C LYS A 179 -25.74 3.08 14.21
N ALA A 180 -24.55 3.39 13.68
CA ALA A 180 -23.77 2.45 12.86
C ALA A 180 -23.51 1.11 13.56
N GLY A 181 -23.26 1.11 14.88
CA GLY A 181 -23.05 -0.11 15.65
C GLY A 181 -24.29 -1.03 15.72
N ASP A 182 -25.49 -0.45 15.78
CA ASP A 182 -26.71 -1.22 15.80
C ASP A 182 -27.09 -1.73 14.40
N GLU A 183 -26.84 -0.93 13.37
CA GLU A 183 -27.01 -1.35 11.97
C GLU A 183 -25.98 -2.44 11.57
N TRP A 184 -24.75 -2.34 12.07
CA TRP A 184 -23.73 -3.37 11.87
C TRP A 184 -24.14 -4.74 12.41
N LYS A 185 -24.81 -4.78 13.58
CA LYS A 185 -25.28 -6.04 14.19
C LYS A 185 -26.32 -6.76 13.32
N LYS A 186 -27.00 -6.03 12.44
CA LYS A 186 -28.00 -6.64 11.54
C LYS A 186 -27.36 -7.35 10.33
N LEU A 187 -26.09 -7.10 10.07
CA LEU A 187 -25.34 -7.78 9.00
C LEU A 187 -24.87 -9.20 9.38
N ASN A 188 -25.07 -9.62 10.63
CA ASN A 188 -24.70 -10.95 11.14
C ASN A 188 -25.83 -11.97 10.97
#